data_6e3c90d0ec0e5cb1de580afb68a0da47
#
_entry.id   6e3c90d0ec0e5cb1de580afb68a0da47
#
_cell.length_a   1.000
_cell.length_b   1.000
_cell.length_c   1.000
_cell.angle_alpha   90.00
_cell.angle_beta   90.00
_cell.angle_gamma   90.00
#
_symmetry.space_group_name_H-M   'P 1'
#
loop_
_entity.id
_entity.type
_entity.pdbx_description
1 polymer ?
#
loop_
_entity_poly.entity_id
_entity_poly.type
_entity_poly.pdbx_seq_one_letter_code
_entity_poly.pdbx_strand_id
1 'polypeptide(L)'
;MKMKNFIQNTAAILGVVLLLIGTLFCCHAFLRMQDAAMFKTVYPREKTGGTLTTQAEDIPVIRAIYELNAFHDKANLFHETGAAPDMLTAVSPNAAQDAVTQLAQAKVFPEDMAKTLEQTVQSSNYHNFRKTETDFSMLYGDNYQITRYQENRVTEAFFVTAEKKPPTFDAEAAVDAYLTYLGMDGLPDWERAETADIDGQTCAAKYSKSAQIYVMAAVDTRYESGYGVTLGAYYSSSPKQ
;
A
#
# COMPACT_ATOMS: atom_id res chain seq x y z
N MET A 1 -34.08 67.65 0.84
CA MET A 1 -34.64 66.38 0.31
C MET A 1 -33.55 65.41 -0.19
N LYS A 2 -32.48 65.86 -0.83
CA LYS A 2 -31.38 64.95 -1.35
C LYS A 2 -30.57 64.23 -0.31
N MET A 3 -30.30 64.83 0.85
CA MET A 3 -29.45 64.26 1.91
C MET A 3 -30.12 63.06 2.66
N LYS A 4 -31.45 63.08 2.82
CA LYS A 4 -32.22 62.00 3.47
C LYS A 4 -32.21 60.73 2.63
N ASN A 5 -32.33 60.85 1.30
CA ASN A 5 -32.24 59.71 0.37
C ASN A 5 -30.85 59.13 0.27
N PHE A 6 -29.79 59.96 0.40
CA PHE A 6 -28.40 59.48 0.45
C PHE A 6 -28.13 58.63 1.68
N ILE A 7 -28.57 59.08 2.86
CA ILE A 7 -28.42 58.31 4.12
C ILE A 7 -29.18 57.00 4.08
N GLN A 8 -30.42 57.00 3.52
CA GLN A 8 -31.22 55.78 3.38
C GLN A 8 -30.57 54.76 2.43
N ASN A 9 -30.04 55.21 1.30
CA ASN A 9 -29.35 54.32 0.35
C ASN A 9 -28.04 53.77 0.92
N THR A 10 -27.27 54.56 1.66
CA THR A 10 -26.05 54.13 2.32
C THR A 10 -26.34 53.08 3.41
N ALA A 11 -27.38 53.31 4.20
CA ALA A 11 -27.83 52.34 5.21
C ALA A 11 -28.33 51.02 4.60
N ALA A 12 -29.02 51.07 3.47
CA ALA A 12 -29.47 49.89 2.73
C ALA A 12 -28.27 49.07 2.17
N ILE A 13 -27.28 49.75 1.59
CA ILE A 13 -26.07 49.10 1.08
C ILE A 13 -25.28 48.48 2.22
N LEU A 14 -25.11 49.14 3.35
CA LEU A 14 -24.44 48.63 4.52
C LEU A 14 -25.16 47.37 5.07
N GLY A 15 -26.48 47.38 5.09
CA GLY A 15 -27.32 46.25 5.49
C GLY A 15 -27.11 45.03 4.58
N VAL A 16 -27.05 45.23 3.27
CA VAL A 16 -26.81 44.15 2.31
C VAL A 16 -25.39 43.57 2.48
N VAL A 17 -24.37 44.42 2.68
CA VAL A 17 -22.98 43.96 2.90
C VAL A 17 -22.87 43.16 4.19
N LEU A 18 -23.50 43.60 5.27
CA LEU A 18 -23.52 42.87 6.56
C LEU A 18 -24.25 41.53 6.42
N LEU A 19 -25.33 41.45 5.65
CA LEU A 19 -26.05 40.20 5.36
C LEU A 19 -25.19 39.24 4.57
N LEU A 20 -24.45 39.71 3.56
CA LEU A 20 -23.52 38.89 2.77
C LEU A 20 -22.36 38.36 3.62
N ILE A 21 -21.78 39.20 4.47
CA ILE A 21 -20.71 38.77 5.41
C ILE A 21 -21.25 37.75 6.41
N GLY A 22 -22.44 37.97 6.95
CA GLY A 22 -23.11 37.06 7.88
C GLY A 22 -23.40 35.69 7.26
N THR A 23 -23.92 35.68 6.02
CA THR A 23 -24.16 34.42 5.29
C THR A 23 -22.87 33.65 4.98
N LEU A 24 -21.81 34.32 4.55
CA LEU A 24 -20.51 33.72 4.34
C LEU A 24 -19.92 33.12 5.62
N PHE A 25 -20.06 33.80 6.74
CA PHE A 25 -19.60 33.36 8.03
C PHE A 25 -20.41 32.14 8.54
N CYS A 26 -21.72 32.16 8.36
CA CYS A 26 -22.60 31.04 8.70
C CYS A 26 -22.31 29.80 7.82
N CYS A 27 -22.12 30.00 6.51
CA CYS A 27 -21.73 28.91 5.62
C CYS A 27 -20.36 28.31 6.00
N HIS A 28 -19.38 29.15 6.32
CA HIS A 28 -18.06 28.68 6.75
C HIS A 28 -18.11 27.95 8.10
N ALA A 29 -18.88 28.46 9.06
CA ALA A 29 -19.09 27.80 10.33
C ALA A 29 -19.85 26.47 10.18
N PHE A 30 -20.85 26.41 9.31
CA PHE A 30 -21.61 25.19 9.01
C PHE A 30 -20.73 24.13 8.33
N LEU A 31 -19.90 24.52 7.35
CA LEU A 31 -18.92 23.61 6.72
C LEU A 31 -17.92 23.09 7.75
N ARG A 32 -17.40 23.93 8.63
CA ARG A 32 -16.51 23.47 9.72
C ARG A 32 -17.21 22.54 10.71
N MET A 33 -18.49 22.77 10.99
CA MET A 33 -19.28 21.85 11.84
C MET A 33 -19.55 20.51 11.12
N GLN A 34 -19.81 20.54 9.81
CA GLN A 34 -19.94 19.32 9.02
C GLN A 34 -18.62 18.56 8.95
N ASP A 35 -17.50 19.23 8.70
CA ASP A 35 -16.18 18.62 8.73
C ASP A 35 -15.89 18.00 10.09
N ALA A 36 -16.13 18.74 11.18
CA ALA A 36 -15.95 18.23 12.54
C ALA A 36 -16.90 17.06 12.88
N ALA A 37 -18.12 17.05 12.33
CA ALA A 37 -19.09 15.96 12.49
C ALA A 37 -18.71 14.74 11.63
N MET A 38 -18.23 14.94 10.39
CA MET A 38 -17.70 13.88 9.54
C MET A 38 -16.43 13.27 10.14
N PHE A 39 -15.54 14.06 10.71
CA PHE A 39 -14.36 13.57 11.42
C PHE A 39 -14.70 12.88 12.76
N LYS A 40 -15.85 13.14 13.36
CA LYS A 40 -16.38 12.39 14.52
C LYS A 40 -17.05 11.08 14.14
N THR A 41 -17.62 11.00 12.95
CA THR A 41 -18.20 9.77 12.38
C THR A 41 -17.19 8.93 11.57
N VAL A 42 -15.98 9.40 11.33
CA VAL A 42 -14.85 8.50 11.14
C VAL A 42 -14.79 7.73 12.46
N TYR A 43 -15.37 6.54 12.44
CA TYR A 43 -15.29 5.58 13.51
C TYR A 43 -13.92 5.75 14.17
N PRO A 44 -13.83 5.93 15.50
CA PRO A 44 -12.60 5.56 16.16
C PRO A 44 -12.46 4.09 15.79
N ARG A 45 -11.71 3.81 14.72
CA ARG A 45 -11.12 2.50 14.57
C ARG A 45 -10.50 2.33 15.94
N GLU A 46 -11.09 1.47 16.76
CA GLU A 46 -10.44 1.09 17.99
C GLU A 46 -8.99 1.04 17.60
N LYS A 47 -8.12 1.72 18.34
CA LYS A 47 -6.71 1.44 18.28
C LYS A 47 -6.57 -0.02 18.72
N THR A 48 -6.97 -0.91 17.85
CA THR A 48 -6.54 -2.29 17.78
C THR A 48 -5.07 -2.29 17.29
N GLY A 49 -4.34 -1.23 17.65
CA GLY A 49 -2.93 -1.25 17.70
C GLY A 49 -2.58 -2.13 18.90
N GLY A 50 -2.49 -3.43 18.68
CA GLY A 50 -1.62 -4.21 19.52
C GLY A 50 -0.31 -3.43 19.54
N THR A 51 0.16 -3.05 20.71
CA THR A 51 1.47 -2.43 20.85
C THR A 51 2.46 -3.41 20.29
N LEU A 52 3.19 -3.01 19.22
CA LEU A 52 4.38 -3.71 18.80
C LEU A 52 5.21 -4.04 20.02
N THR A 53 5.69 -5.24 20.13
CA THR A 53 6.69 -5.53 21.17
C THR A 53 7.95 -4.73 20.82
N THR A 54 8.70 -4.31 21.83
CA THR A 54 9.96 -3.56 21.63
C THR A 54 10.88 -4.27 20.63
N GLN A 55 10.92 -5.60 20.64
CA GLN A 55 11.71 -6.39 19.71
C GLN A 55 11.23 -6.26 18.25
N ALA A 56 9.93 -6.17 18.02
CA ALA A 56 9.38 -5.98 16.67
C ALA A 56 9.57 -4.53 16.18
N GLU A 57 9.50 -3.53 17.08
CA GLU A 57 9.79 -2.13 16.75
C GLU A 57 11.24 -1.89 16.33
N ASP A 58 12.18 -2.68 16.85
CA ASP A 58 13.60 -2.58 16.52
C ASP A 58 13.92 -3.08 15.09
N ILE A 59 12.99 -3.77 14.43
CA ILE A 59 13.15 -4.24 13.05
C ILE A 59 12.67 -3.16 12.08
N PRO A 60 13.58 -2.50 11.31
CA PRO A 60 13.22 -1.33 10.50
C PRO A 60 12.11 -1.60 9.48
N VAL A 61 12.11 -2.78 8.84
CA VAL A 61 11.09 -3.17 7.85
C VAL A 61 9.70 -3.28 8.48
N ILE A 62 9.59 -3.83 9.70
CA ILE A 62 8.32 -3.94 10.41
C ILE A 62 7.75 -2.55 10.67
N ARG A 63 8.55 -1.64 11.22
CA ARG A 63 8.15 -0.25 11.45
C ARG A 63 7.70 0.43 10.15
N ALA A 64 8.45 0.24 9.07
CA ALA A 64 8.12 0.82 7.79
C ALA A 64 6.77 0.29 7.24
N ILE A 65 6.49 -1.01 7.34
CA ILE A 65 5.20 -1.61 6.93
C ILE A 65 4.04 -1.00 7.74
N TYR A 66 4.24 -0.75 9.03
CA TYR A 66 3.26 -0.05 9.87
C TYR A 66 3.01 1.38 9.39
N GLU A 67 4.08 2.13 9.11
CA GLU A 67 3.99 3.50 8.62
C GLU A 67 3.30 3.56 7.25
N LEU A 68 3.61 2.60 6.35
CA LEU A 68 2.95 2.48 5.06
C LEU A 68 1.45 2.20 5.20
N ASN A 69 1.06 1.28 6.09
CA ASN A 69 -0.36 1.01 6.35
C ASN A 69 -1.08 2.24 6.92
N ALA A 70 -0.46 2.95 7.85
CA ALA A 70 -1.02 4.18 8.40
C ALA A 70 -1.13 5.30 7.34
N PHE A 71 -0.23 5.32 6.35
CA PHE A 71 -0.28 6.22 5.21
C PHE A 71 -1.41 5.83 4.25
N HIS A 72 -1.57 4.55 3.92
CA HIS A 72 -2.67 4.07 3.08
C HIS A 72 -4.04 4.36 3.70
N ASP A 73 -4.18 4.18 5.00
CA ASP A 73 -5.41 4.53 5.71
C ASP A 73 -5.71 6.05 5.60
N LYS A 74 -4.70 6.90 5.60
CA LYS A 74 -4.83 8.35 5.37
C LYS A 74 -5.07 8.68 3.90
N ALA A 75 -4.35 8.05 2.97
CA ALA A 75 -4.47 8.29 1.54
C ALA A 75 -5.85 7.89 1.00
N ASN A 76 -6.45 6.83 1.52
CA ASN A 76 -7.83 6.46 1.19
C ASN A 76 -8.85 7.53 1.63
N LEU A 77 -8.55 8.30 2.67
CA LEU A 77 -9.34 9.48 3.06
C LEU A 77 -9.13 10.68 2.11
N PHE A 78 -7.98 10.75 1.41
CA PHE A 78 -7.65 11.84 0.49
C PHE A 78 -8.01 11.53 -0.98
N HIS A 79 -8.23 10.27 -1.36
CA HIS A 79 -8.69 9.95 -2.72
C HIS A 79 -10.05 10.58 -3.07
N GLU A 80 -10.86 10.91 -2.08
CA GLU A 80 -12.09 11.68 -2.28
C GLU A 80 -11.85 13.19 -2.50
N THR A 81 -10.65 13.70 -2.25
CA THR A 81 -10.35 15.14 -2.32
C THR A 81 -9.63 15.59 -3.59
N GLY A 82 -9.46 14.71 -4.58
CA GLY A 82 -8.93 15.13 -5.89
C GLY A 82 -7.46 15.56 -5.87
N ALA A 83 -6.65 15.02 -4.95
CA ALA A 83 -5.21 15.22 -5.00
C ALA A 83 -4.66 14.79 -6.36
N ALA A 84 -3.81 15.62 -6.96
CA ALA A 84 -3.22 15.37 -8.27
C ALA A 84 -2.61 13.95 -8.32
N PRO A 85 -2.83 13.19 -9.40
CA PRO A 85 -2.22 11.87 -9.52
C PRO A 85 -0.71 12.03 -9.39
N ASP A 86 -0.10 11.31 -8.44
CA ASP A 86 1.35 11.27 -8.30
C ASP A 86 1.97 10.97 -9.65
N MET A 87 2.89 11.79 -10.09
CA MET A 87 3.49 11.66 -11.41
C MET A 87 4.28 10.36 -11.47
N LEU A 88 3.80 9.41 -12.28
CA LEU A 88 4.56 8.22 -12.64
C LEU A 88 5.74 8.66 -13.50
N THR A 89 6.93 8.25 -13.13
CA THR A 89 8.14 8.51 -13.90
C THR A 89 8.50 7.26 -14.70
N ALA A 90 8.65 7.40 -16.02
CA ALA A 90 9.16 6.31 -16.85
C ALA A 90 10.60 5.97 -16.46
N VAL A 91 10.88 4.68 -16.28
CA VAL A 91 12.20 4.19 -15.86
C VAL A 91 12.64 2.99 -16.71
N SER A 92 13.90 2.62 -16.58
CA SER A 92 14.45 1.39 -17.17
C SER A 92 13.88 0.15 -16.42
N PRO A 93 13.72 -1.01 -17.10
CA PRO A 93 13.35 -2.26 -16.45
C PRO A 93 14.37 -2.78 -15.43
N ASN A 94 15.59 -2.29 -15.45
CA ASN A 94 16.73 -2.79 -14.65
C ASN A 94 16.39 -2.86 -13.16
N ALA A 95 15.77 -1.82 -12.61
CA ALA A 95 15.43 -1.79 -11.18
C ALA A 95 14.44 -2.90 -10.77
N ALA A 96 13.52 -3.29 -11.65
CA ALA A 96 12.61 -4.39 -11.43
C ALA A 96 13.30 -5.76 -11.63
N GLN A 97 14.19 -5.87 -12.61
CA GLN A 97 15.02 -7.07 -12.80
C GLN A 97 15.96 -7.28 -11.61
N ASP A 98 16.61 -6.22 -11.11
CA ASP A 98 17.45 -6.29 -9.91
C ASP A 98 16.67 -6.79 -8.69
N ALA A 99 15.41 -6.36 -8.53
CA ALA A 99 14.54 -6.84 -7.46
C ALA A 99 14.26 -8.35 -7.56
N VAL A 100 13.97 -8.87 -8.77
CA VAL A 100 13.79 -10.32 -9.01
C VAL A 100 15.08 -11.07 -8.71
N THR A 101 16.23 -10.57 -9.19
CA THR A 101 17.55 -11.16 -8.95
C THR A 101 17.87 -11.24 -7.45
N GLN A 102 17.58 -10.20 -6.66
CA GLN A 102 17.75 -10.19 -5.20
C GLN A 102 16.91 -11.27 -4.52
N LEU A 103 15.63 -11.42 -4.92
CA LEU A 103 14.75 -12.46 -4.38
C LEU A 103 15.24 -13.87 -4.73
N ALA A 104 15.79 -14.06 -5.93
CA ALA A 104 16.39 -15.34 -6.33
C ALA A 104 17.67 -15.64 -5.54
N GLN A 105 18.55 -14.67 -5.35
CA GLN A 105 19.77 -14.81 -4.52
C GLN A 105 19.42 -15.14 -3.06
N ALA A 106 18.32 -14.59 -2.55
CA ALA A 106 17.77 -14.91 -1.24
C ALA A 106 17.03 -16.26 -1.19
N LYS A 107 16.95 -16.99 -2.32
CA LYS A 107 16.24 -18.28 -2.46
C LYS A 107 14.72 -18.19 -2.21
N VAL A 108 14.14 -17.01 -2.32
CA VAL A 108 12.68 -16.82 -2.28
C VAL A 108 12.03 -17.42 -3.52
N PHE A 109 12.67 -17.23 -4.68
CA PHE A 109 12.27 -17.86 -5.94
C PHE A 109 13.31 -18.88 -6.40
N PRO A 110 12.91 -20.05 -6.93
CA PRO A 110 13.81 -20.95 -7.61
C PRO A 110 14.36 -20.29 -8.89
N GLU A 111 15.55 -20.70 -9.35
CA GLU A 111 16.28 -20.04 -10.43
C GLU A 111 15.50 -20.01 -11.75
N ASP A 112 14.77 -21.06 -12.07
CA ASP A 112 13.94 -21.16 -13.26
C ASP A 112 12.73 -20.20 -13.20
N MET A 113 12.11 -20.06 -12.02
CA MET A 113 11.07 -19.05 -11.81
C MET A 113 11.64 -17.63 -11.93
N ALA A 114 12.78 -17.35 -11.33
CA ALA A 114 13.40 -16.04 -11.41
C ALA A 114 13.67 -15.63 -12.87
N LYS A 115 14.19 -16.52 -13.71
CA LYS A 115 14.38 -16.29 -15.14
C LYS A 115 13.07 -15.94 -15.86
N THR A 116 11.99 -16.64 -15.55
CA THR A 116 10.67 -16.34 -16.12
C THR A 116 10.17 -14.97 -15.67
N LEU A 117 10.36 -14.61 -14.38
CA LEU A 117 9.95 -13.29 -13.86
C LEU A 117 10.80 -12.16 -14.46
N GLU A 118 12.11 -12.35 -14.65
CA GLU A 118 12.98 -11.38 -15.35
C GLU A 118 12.52 -11.17 -16.79
N GLN A 119 12.15 -12.23 -17.51
CA GLN A 119 11.59 -12.14 -18.87
C GLN A 119 10.23 -11.44 -18.87
N THR A 120 9.39 -11.70 -17.84
CA THR A 120 8.11 -11.03 -17.66
C THR A 120 8.30 -9.52 -17.48
N VAL A 121 9.26 -9.11 -16.65
CA VAL A 121 9.62 -7.70 -16.50
C VAL A 121 10.10 -7.12 -17.83
N GLN A 122 11.00 -7.81 -18.53
CA GLN A 122 11.58 -7.32 -19.78
C GLN A 122 10.56 -7.18 -20.91
N SER A 123 9.54 -8.06 -20.95
CA SER A 123 8.48 -8.05 -21.95
C SER A 123 7.37 -7.03 -21.69
N SER A 124 7.40 -6.33 -20.57
CA SER A 124 6.40 -5.32 -20.23
C SER A 124 6.47 -4.14 -21.21
N ASN A 125 5.30 -3.65 -21.64
CA ASN A 125 5.22 -2.56 -22.63
C ASN A 125 5.61 -1.20 -22.05
N TYR A 126 5.57 -1.07 -20.72
CA TYR A 126 6.01 0.15 -20.02
C TYR A 126 6.62 -0.21 -18.66
N HIS A 127 7.45 0.70 -18.17
CA HIS A 127 8.06 0.63 -16.86
C HIS A 127 7.93 2.00 -16.18
N ASN A 128 7.25 2.04 -15.05
CA ASN A 128 7.03 3.26 -14.31
C ASN A 128 7.54 3.12 -12.87
N PHE A 129 7.96 4.22 -12.32
CA PHE A 129 8.41 4.37 -10.95
C PHE A 129 7.58 5.41 -10.24
N ARG A 130 7.23 5.13 -8.98
CA ARG A 130 6.61 6.07 -8.06
C ARG A 130 7.34 6.00 -6.73
N LYS A 131 7.77 7.14 -6.23
CA LYS A 131 8.25 7.27 -4.85
C LYS A 131 7.07 7.71 -3.98
N THR A 132 6.90 7.06 -2.83
CA THR A 132 5.92 7.49 -1.82
C THR A 132 6.54 8.56 -0.92
N GLU A 133 5.73 9.24 -0.10
CA GLU A 133 6.22 10.16 0.93
C GLU A 133 6.97 9.45 2.08
N THR A 134 6.87 8.13 2.11
CA THR A 134 7.60 7.24 3.00
C THR A 134 8.84 6.68 2.30
N ASP A 135 9.65 5.89 2.99
CA ASP A 135 10.84 5.22 2.42
C ASP A 135 10.51 4.10 1.41
N PHE A 136 9.27 4.06 0.92
CA PHE A 136 8.85 3.10 -0.10
C PHE A 136 8.90 3.66 -1.50
N SER A 137 9.14 2.76 -2.44
CA SER A 137 9.05 3.01 -3.87
C SER A 137 8.31 1.87 -4.56
N MET A 138 7.61 2.18 -5.63
CA MET A 138 6.82 1.22 -6.39
C MET A 138 7.29 1.23 -7.85
N LEU A 139 7.46 0.04 -8.40
CA LEU A 139 7.79 -0.21 -9.80
C LEU A 139 6.60 -0.89 -10.45
N TYR A 140 6.20 -0.41 -11.61
CA TYR A 140 5.03 -0.91 -12.32
C TYR A 140 5.34 -1.24 -13.77
N GLY A 141 4.78 -2.31 -14.25
CA GLY A 141 4.59 -2.63 -15.65
C GLY A 141 3.16 -3.14 -15.88
N ASP A 142 2.84 -3.53 -17.07
CA ASP A 142 1.56 -4.18 -17.39
C ASP A 142 1.46 -5.61 -16.81
N ASN A 143 2.59 -6.25 -16.56
CA ASN A 143 2.68 -7.63 -16.07
C ASN A 143 3.28 -7.76 -14.68
N TYR A 144 3.62 -6.64 -14.01
CA TYR A 144 4.20 -6.69 -12.68
C TYR A 144 3.95 -5.43 -11.87
N GLN A 145 3.99 -5.60 -10.54
CA GLN A 145 4.06 -4.55 -9.56
C GLN A 145 5.03 -4.97 -8.46
N ILE A 146 5.95 -4.09 -8.07
CA ILE A 146 6.93 -4.36 -7.01
C ILE A 146 6.98 -3.15 -6.09
N THR A 147 6.75 -3.38 -4.80
CA THR A 147 6.94 -2.39 -3.73
C THR A 147 8.26 -2.68 -3.02
N ARG A 148 9.09 -1.65 -2.85
CA ARG A 148 10.40 -1.76 -2.21
C ARG A 148 10.54 -0.77 -1.06
N TYR A 149 11.13 -1.22 0.03
CA TYR A 149 11.56 -0.40 1.14
C TYR A 149 13.03 0.02 0.94
N GLN A 150 13.33 1.31 1.09
CA GLN A 150 14.66 1.91 0.91
C GLN A 150 15.35 1.50 -0.41
N GLU A 151 14.56 1.33 -1.47
CA GLU A 151 14.99 0.97 -2.84
C GLU A 151 15.69 -0.39 -2.99
N ASN A 152 15.89 -1.13 -1.91
CA ASN A 152 16.68 -2.37 -1.93
C ASN A 152 15.98 -3.60 -1.33
N ARG A 153 14.86 -3.45 -0.62
CA ARG A 153 14.13 -4.59 -0.05
C ARG A 153 12.73 -4.67 -0.63
N VAL A 154 12.43 -5.74 -1.34
CA VAL A 154 11.09 -6.00 -1.86
C VAL A 154 10.18 -6.41 -0.71
N THR A 155 9.16 -5.62 -0.44
CA THR A 155 8.14 -5.90 0.59
C THR A 155 6.86 -6.46 0.00
N GLU A 156 6.62 -6.22 -1.30
CA GLU A 156 5.52 -6.81 -2.05
C GLU A 156 5.94 -7.00 -3.50
N ALA A 157 5.50 -8.07 -4.11
CA ALA A 157 5.68 -8.30 -5.54
C ALA A 157 4.50 -9.09 -6.09
N PHE A 158 4.05 -8.68 -7.25
CA PHE A 158 3.04 -9.36 -8.04
C PHE A 158 3.48 -9.43 -9.48
N PHE A 159 3.37 -10.62 -10.09
CA PHE A 159 3.70 -10.87 -11.49
C PHE A 159 2.61 -11.71 -12.14
N VAL A 160 2.38 -11.47 -13.44
CA VAL A 160 1.59 -12.34 -14.30
C VAL A 160 2.44 -12.74 -15.49
N THR A 161 2.81 -14.01 -15.58
CA THR A 161 3.70 -14.52 -16.62
C THR A 161 2.90 -14.94 -17.86
N ALA A 162 3.58 -15.04 -19.00
CA ALA A 162 3.00 -15.65 -20.20
C ALA A 162 3.18 -17.18 -20.25
N GLU A 163 3.95 -17.76 -19.33
CA GLU A 163 4.16 -19.21 -19.27
C GLU A 163 2.98 -19.90 -18.61
N LYS A 164 2.48 -20.96 -19.23
CA LYS A 164 1.29 -21.71 -18.77
C LYS A 164 1.55 -22.60 -17.56
N LYS A 165 2.78 -23.03 -17.39
CA LYS A 165 3.14 -23.98 -16.34
C LYS A 165 4.20 -23.38 -15.42
N PRO A 166 3.88 -23.18 -14.13
CA PRO A 166 4.89 -22.73 -13.19
C PRO A 166 5.92 -23.86 -12.96
N PRO A 167 7.17 -23.49 -12.64
CA PRO A 167 8.14 -24.43 -12.10
C PRO A 167 7.69 -24.96 -10.73
N THR A 168 8.38 -25.99 -10.25
CA THR A 168 8.12 -26.51 -8.89
C THR A 168 8.38 -25.40 -7.88
N PHE A 169 7.37 -25.06 -7.08
CA PHE A 169 7.42 -24.00 -6.09
C PHE A 169 7.05 -24.54 -4.71
N ASP A 170 7.98 -24.44 -3.77
CA ASP A 170 7.75 -24.71 -2.37
C ASP A 170 7.41 -23.39 -1.66
N ALA A 171 6.12 -23.15 -1.46
CA ALA A 171 5.64 -21.93 -0.87
C ALA A 171 6.08 -21.74 0.59
N GLU A 172 6.18 -22.81 1.39
CA GLU A 172 6.65 -22.74 2.77
C GLU A 172 8.13 -22.33 2.83
N ALA A 173 8.97 -22.99 2.04
CA ALA A 173 10.39 -22.64 1.95
C ALA A 173 10.58 -21.18 1.43
N ALA A 174 9.74 -20.74 0.49
CA ALA A 174 9.76 -19.39 -0.03
C ALA A 174 9.42 -18.33 1.05
N VAL A 175 8.40 -18.58 1.89
CA VAL A 175 8.06 -17.71 3.01
C VAL A 175 9.19 -17.64 4.03
N ASP A 176 9.85 -18.75 4.35
CA ASP A 176 10.98 -18.77 5.29
C ASP A 176 12.19 -18.01 4.74
N ALA A 177 12.53 -18.19 3.48
CA ALA A 177 13.57 -17.44 2.81
C ALA A 177 13.23 -15.96 2.75
N TYR A 178 11.97 -15.62 2.54
CA TYR A 178 11.52 -14.24 2.47
C TYR A 178 11.57 -13.51 3.84
N LEU A 179 11.21 -14.19 4.92
CA LEU A 179 11.39 -13.70 6.28
C LEU A 179 12.86 -13.34 6.56
N THR A 180 13.77 -14.23 6.17
CA THR A 180 15.23 -14.01 6.30
C THR A 180 15.70 -12.84 5.43
N TYR A 181 15.22 -12.76 4.18
CA TYR A 181 15.51 -11.65 3.26
C TYR A 181 15.07 -10.29 3.83
N LEU A 182 13.91 -10.24 4.47
CA LEU A 182 13.39 -9.03 5.11
C LEU A 182 14.09 -8.73 6.46
N GLY A 183 14.85 -9.68 7.02
CA GLY A 183 15.46 -9.57 8.34
C GLY A 183 14.44 -9.65 9.48
N MET A 184 13.36 -10.40 9.28
CA MET A 184 12.28 -10.58 10.24
C MET A 184 12.29 -11.96 10.90
N ASP A 185 13.19 -12.87 10.48
CA ASP A 185 13.35 -14.23 11.00
C ASP A 185 13.79 -14.30 12.48
N GLY A 186 14.31 -13.22 13.03
CA GLY A 186 14.68 -13.11 14.44
C GLY A 186 13.49 -13.05 15.42
N LEU A 187 12.25 -12.89 14.96
CA LEU A 187 11.07 -12.94 15.82
C LEU A 187 10.70 -14.41 16.12
N PRO A 188 10.47 -14.78 17.41
CA PRO A 188 10.25 -16.15 17.79
C PRO A 188 8.83 -16.67 17.58
N ASP A 189 7.88 -15.80 17.23
CA ASP A 189 6.44 -16.06 17.23
C ASP A 189 5.82 -16.17 15.84
N TRP A 190 6.62 -16.51 14.82
CA TRP A 190 6.10 -16.82 13.50
C TRP A 190 5.34 -18.13 13.52
N GLU A 191 4.04 -18.07 13.30
CA GLU A 191 3.15 -19.22 13.21
C GLU A 191 2.59 -19.34 11.79
N ARG A 192 2.33 -20.58 11.36
CA ARG A 192 1.63 -20.81 10.09
C ARG A 192 0.25 -20.16 10.14
N ALA A 193 -0.04 -19.32 9.16
CA ALA A 193 -1.35 -18.73 9.01
C ALA A 193 -2.25 -19.57 8.11
N GLU A 194 -3.55 -19.52 8.37
CA GLU A 194 -4.55 -20.14 7.49
C GLU A 194 -4.56 -19.41 6.13
N THR A 195 -4.42 -20.17 5.06
CA THR A 195 -4.61 -19.71 3.69
C THR A 195 -5.86 -20.34 3.12
N ALA A 196 -6.58 -19.64 2.25
CA ALA A 196 -7.69 -20.24 1.55
C ALA A 196 -7.19 -21.40 0.67
N ASP A 197 -7.86 -22.56 0.78
CA ASP A 197 -7.61 -23.67 -0.15
C ASP A 197 -8.35 -23.36 -1.46
N ILE A 198 -7.59 -22.86 -2.43
CA ILE A 198 -8.11 -22.44 -3.72
C ILE A 198 -7.50 -23.36 -4.79
N ASP A 199 -8.35 -24.06 -5.52
CA ASP A 199 -7.90 -24.92 -6.61
C ASP A 199 -7.07 -24.13 -7.64
N GLY A 200 -5.93 -24.69 -8.02
CA GLY A 200 -4.95 -24.03 -8.89
C GLY A 200 -4.04 -22.99 -8.20
N GLN A 201 -4.11 -22.85 -6.90
CA GLN A 201 -3.21 -21.99 -6.14
C GLN A 201 -2.33 -22.80 -5.17
N THR A 202 -1.02 -22.57 -5.22
CA THR A 202 -0.08 -23.01 -4.20
C THR A 202 0.30 -21.80 -3.35
N CYS A 203 -0.05 -21.82 -2.06
CA CYS A 203 0.14 -20.69 -1.16
C CYS A 203 0.65 -21.17 0.20
N ALA A 204 1.55 -20.40 0.78
CA ALA A 204 1.90 -20.49 2.19
C ALA A 204 1.94 -19.09 2.81
N ALA A 205 1.66 -19.04 4.11
CA ALA A 205 1.70 -17.81 4.86
C ALA A 205 2.12 -18.04 6.31
N LYS A 206 2.77 -17.04 6.89
CA LYS A 206 3.08 -16.96 8.31
C LYS A 206 2.61 -15.64 8.90
N TYR A 207 2.25 -15.66 10.17
CA TYR A 207 1.81 -14.50 10.92
C TYR A 207 2.61 -14.39 12.22
N SER A 208 3.05 -13.19 12.54
CA SER A 208 3.62 -12.86 13.84
C SER A 208 2.65 -11.95 14.61
N LYS A 209 2.25 -12.40 15.78
CA LYS A 209 1.38 -11.64 16.66
C LYS A 209 2.10 -10.46 17.29
N SER A 210 3.39 -10.60 17.58
CA SER A 210 4.21 -9.52 18.16
C SER A 210 4.48 -8.42 17.16
N ALA A 211 4.62 -8.75 15.87
CA ALA A 211 4.79 -7.80 14.78
C ALA A 211 3.48 -7.39 14.12
N GLN A 212 2.39 -8.14 14.30
CA GLN A 212 1.13 -7.97 13.57
C GLN A 212 1.35 -7.93 12.03
N ILE A 213 2.27 -8.75 11.56
CA ILE A 213 2.64 -8.87 10.16
C ILE A 213 2.24 -10.25 9.66
N TYR A 214 1.60 -10.23 8.49
CA TYR A 214 1.27 -11.40 7.70
C TYR A 214 2.22 -11.46 6.51
N VAL A 215 2.91 -12.56 6.34
CA VAL A 215 3.86 -12.77 5.24
C VAL A 215 3.39 -13.94 4.41
N MET A 216 3.34 -13.78 3.09
CA MET A 216 2.85 -14.82 2.18
C MET A 216 3.68 -14.94 0.91
N ALA A 217 3.65 -16.12 0.34
CA ALA A 217 4.11 -16.43 -1.01
C ALA A 217 3.09 -17.35 -1.70
N ALA A 218 2.73 -17.03 -2.94
CA ALA A 218 1.74 -17.79 -3.69
C ALA A 218 2.07 -17.87 -5.17
N VAL A 219 1.69 -18.99 -5.79
CA VAL A 219 1.63 -19.19 -7.23
C VAL A 219 0.21 -19.58 -7.61
N ASP A 220 -0.37 -18.89 -8.57
CA ASP A 220 -1.75 -19.07 -9.02
C ASP A 220 -1.79 -19.39 -10.52
N THR A 221 -2.31 -20.57 -10.86
CA THR A 221 -2.37 -21.07 -12.23
C THR A 221 -3.69 -20.77 -12.94
N ARG A 222 -4.59 -20.01 -12.34
CA ARG A 222 -5.92 -19.68 -12.88
C ARG A 222 -5.90 -18.54 -13.89
N TYR A 223 -4.76 -17.88 -14.11
CA TYR A 223 -4.66 -16.83 -15.12
C TYR A 223 -4.73 -17.41 -16.53
N GLU A 224 -5.57 -16.84 -17.38
CA GLU A 224 -5.71 -17.27 -18.78
C GLU A 224 -4.41 -17.12 -19.58
N SER A 225 -3.65 -16.06 -19.30
CA SER A 225 -2.38 -15.75 -19.96
C SER A 225 -1.21 -16.62 -19.52
N GLY A 226 -1.25 -17.16 -18.29
CA GLY A 226 -0.11 -17.89 -17.74
C GLY A 226 -0.31 -18.25 -16.27
N TYR A 227 0.65 -17.94 -15.42
CA TYR A 227 0.49 -18.06 -13.95
C TYR A 227 0.86 -16.75 -13.26
N GLY A 228 0.19 -16.51 -12.13
CA GLY A 228 0.50 -15.39 -11.23
C GLY A 228 1.48 -15.80 -10.14
N VAL A 229 2.32 -14.87 -9.72
CA VAL A 229 3.19 -15.00 -8.54
C VAL A 229 2.93 -13.81 -7.62
N THR A 230 2.64 -14.10 -6.36
CA THR A 230 2.41 -13.08 -5.32
C THR A 230 3.37 -13.30 -4.16
N LEU A 231 3.99 -12.25 -3.72
CA LEU A 231 4.84 -12.21 -2.54
C LEU A 231 4.50 -10.95 -1.75
N GLY A 232 4.38 -11.03 -0.43
CA GLY A 232 4.06 -9.83 0.33
C GLY A 232 4.22 -9.98 1.83
N ALA A 233 4.50 -8.83 2.45
CA ALA A 233 4.50 -8.65 3.89
C ALA A 233 3.55 -7.49 4.23
N TYR A 234 2.46 -7.80 4.93
CA TYR A 234 1.36 -6.88 5.17
C TYR A 234 1.08 -6.73 6.65
N TYR A 235 0.68 -5.53 7.05
CA TYR A 235 0.09 -5.35 8.37
C TYR A 235 -1.26 -6.07 8.45
N SER A 236 -1.45 -6.85 9.50
CA SER A 236 -2.73 -7.50 9.79
C SER A 236 -2.92 -7.62 11.30
N SER A 237 -4.06 -7.18 11.80
CA SER A 237 -4.42 -7.33 13.21
C SER A 237 -4.90 -8.76 13.56
N SER A 238 -5.01 -9.64 12.58
CA SER A 238 -5.51 -11.02 12.70
C SER A 238 -4.67 -11.98 11.86
N PRO A 239 -4.47 -13.23 12.31
CA PRO A 239 -3.83 -14.28 11.51
C PRO A 239 -4.69 -14.78 10.33
N LYS A 240 -5.93 -14.31 10.23
CA LYS A 240 -6.87 -14.64 9.15
C LYS A 240 -7.05 -13.43 8.25
N GLN A 241 -6.91 -13.61 6.96
CA GLN A 241 -7.32 -12.67 5.93
C GLN A 241 -8.58 -13.15 5.24
#